data_a8adbdfbe86b8758c5fcf83cc3aba698
#
_entry.id   a8adbdfbe86b8758c5fcf83cc3aba698
#
_cell.length_a   1.000
_cell.length_b   1.000
_cell.length_c   1.000
_cell.angle_alpha   90.00
_cell.angle_beta   90.00
_cell.angle_gamma   90.00
#
_symmetry.space_group_name_H-M   'P 1'
#
loop_
_entity.id
_entity.type
_entity.pdbx_description
1 polymer ?
#
loop_
_entity_poly.entity_id
_entity_poly.type
_entity_poly.pdbx_seq_one_letter_code
_entity_poly.pdbx_strand_id
1 'polypeptide(L)'
;MQVVSTKEIDKVVQVLKEGGIVCAPTDTIYGLLADAGNRKAVERLYEFRRPSGRPFIVLIPDVEDALNFDIRMPRLGFPLLSLGITVIFQKRTTIPTYLTRWRKSLALRV
;
A
#
# COMPACT_ATOMS: atom_id res chain seq x y z
N MET A 1 -10.73 14.30 -13.79
CA MET A 1 -10.00 13.02 -13.89
C MET A 1 -9.17 13.01 -15.16
N GLN A 2 -7.93 12.62 -15.05
CA GLN A 2 -7.03 12.50 -16.20
C GLN A 2 -6.80 11.04 -16.52
N VAL A 3 -6.91 10.66 -17.79
CA VAL A 3 -6.63 9.31 -18.25
C VAL A 3 -5.28 9.32 -18.95
N VAL A 4 -4.36 8.43 -18.52
CA VAL A 4 -3.03 8.31 -19.11
C VAL A 4 -2.77 6.86 -19.54
N SER A 5 -1.90 6.68 -20.53
CA SER A 5 -1.47 5.36 -20.96
C SER A 5 -0.59 4.71 -19.88
N THR A 6 -0.62 3.37 -19.80
CA THR A 6 0.30 2.61 -18.94
C THR A 6 1.77 2.82 -19.29
N LYS A 7 2.05 3.36 -20.49
CA LYS A 7 3.40 3.74 -20.90
C LYS A 7 3.87 5.06 -20.26
N GLU A 8 2.97 5.78 -19.60
CA GLU A 8 3.27 7.06 -18.98
C GLU A 8 3.47 6.90 -17.48
N ILE A 9 4.29 5.91 -17.08
CA ILE A 9 4.57 5.60 -15.68
C ILE A 9 5.11 6.81 -14.92
N ASP A 10 5.93 7.64 -15.56
CA ASP A 10 6.50 8.82 -14.91
C ASP A 10 5.41 9.80 -14.44
N LYS A 11 4.36 9.97 -15.23
CA LYS A 11 3.21 10.79 -14.83
C LYS A 11 2.47 10.20 -13.65
N VAL A 12 2.28 8.89 -13.64
CA VAL A 12 1.63 8.18 -12.52
C VAL A 12 2.42 8.38 -11.24
N VAL A 13 3.73 8.18 -11.30
CA VAL A 13 4.62 8.37 -10.15
C VAL A 13 4.55 9.81 -9.64
N GLN A 14 4.55 10.78 -10.55
CA GLN A 14 4.47 12.19 -10.16
C GLN A 14 3.17 12.50 -9.44
N VAL A 15 2.03 12.03 -9.95
CA VAL A 15 0.73 12.23 -9.30
C VAL A 15 0.72 11.65 -7.90
N LEU A 16 1.27 10.43 -7.73
CA LEU A 16 1.37 9.80 -6.41
C LEU A 16 2.25 10.61 -5.46
N LYS A 17 3.39 11.09 -5.93
CA LYS A 17 4.30 11.92 -5.11
C LYS A 17 3.67 13.24 -4.67
N GLU A 18 2.79 13.79 -5.48
CA GLU A 18 2.06 15.03 -5.18
C GLU A 18 0.85 14.80 -4.26
N GLY A 19 0.62 13.57 -3.83
CA GLY A 19 -0.49 13.23 -2.96
C GLY A 19 -1.79 12.91 -3.68
N GLY A 20 -1.73 12.66 -4.99
CA GLY A 20 -2.89 12.29 -5.78
C GLY A 20 -3.27 10.82 -5.63
N ILE A 21 -4.47 10.50 -6.09
CA ILE A 21 -4.98 9.13 -6.15
C ILE A 21 -5.01 8.70 -7.61
N VAL A 22 -4.50 7.50 -7.88
CA VAL A 22 -4.40 6.95 -9.22
C VAL A 22 -5.20 5.65 -9.29
N CYS A 23 -5.95 5.47 -10.39
CA CYS A 23 -6.54 4.17 -10.72
C CYS A 23 -5.64 3.50 -11.75
N ALA A 24 -5.06 2.38 -11.39
CA ALA A 24 -4.08 1.71 -12.23
C ALA A 24 -4.24 0.19 -12.16
N PRO A 25 -3.82 -0.53 -13.22
CA PRO A 25 -3.81 -1.98 -13.18
C PRO A 25 -2.72 -2.49 -12.23
N THR A 26 -3.04 -3.54 -11.50
CA THR A 26 -2.07 -4.32 -10.74
C THR A 26 -1.86 -5.66 -11.44
N ASP A 27 -1.18 -6.59 -10.79
CA ASP A 27 -1.00 -7.93 -11.35
C ASP A 27 -2.31 -8.74 -11.40
N THR A 28 -3.37 -8.27 -10.77
CA THR A 28 -4.66 -8.96 -10.73
C THR A 28 -5.78 -8.14 -11.37
N ILE A 29 -6.09 -6.96 -10.84
CA ILE A 29 -7.19 -6.10 -11.29
C ILE A 29 -6.77 -4.63 -11.22
N TYR A 30 -7.62 -3.74 -11.75
CA TYR A 30 -7.45 -2.31 -11.51
C TYR A 30 -7.73 -1.97 -10.06
N GLY A 31 -6.94 -1.07 -9.50
CA GLY A 31 -7.09 -0.60 -8.13
C GLY A 31 -6.82 0.88 -7.98
N LEU A 32 -7.32 1.45 -6.92
CA LEU A 32 -7.00 2.82 -6.53
C LEU A 32 -5.74 2.82 -5.68
N LEU A 33 -4.79 3.67 -6.02
CA LEU A 33 -3.48 3.74 -5.39
C LEU A 33 -3.24 5.13 -4.83
N ALA A 34 -2.57 5.18 -3.67
CA ALA A 34 -2.07 6.40 -3.07
C ALA A 34 -0.71 6.13 -2.45
N ASP A 35 0.10 7.18 -2.28
CA ASP A 35 1.41 7.05 -1.64
C ASP A 35 1.22 6.79 -0.15
N ALA A 36 1.67 5.63 0.32
CA ALA A 36 1.57 5.24 1.73
C ALA A 36 2.33 6.19 2.67
N GLY A 37 3.34 6.87 2.18
CA GLY A 37 4.09 7.88 2.93
C GLY A 37 3.40 9.24 3.03
N ASN A 38 2.28 9.43 2.35
CA ASN A 38 1.54 10.69 2.35
C ASN A 38 0.25 10.53 3.14
N ARG A 39 0.23 11.07 4.36
CA ARG A 39 -0.91 10.95 5.27
C ARG A 39 -2.21 11.45 4.66
N LYS A 40 -2.18 12.64 4.04
CA LYS A 40 -3.39 13.24 3.46
C LYS A 40 -3.95 12.39 2.32
N ALA A 41 -3.08 11.85 1.48
CA ALA A 41 -3.48 10.99 0.37
C ALA A 41 -4.14 9.71 0.88
N VAL A 42 -3.55 9.06 1.88
CA VAL A 42 -4.10 7.84 2.48
C VAL A 42 -5.45 8.12 3.14
N GLU A 43 -5.57 9.21 3.89
CA GLU A 43 -6.84 9.58 4.53
C GLU A 43 -7.94 9.84 3.50
N ARG A 44 -7.63 10.54 2.40
CA ARG A 44 -8.57 10.77 1.31
C ARG A 44 -9.01 9.47 0.66
N LEU A 45 -8.09 8.52 0.49
CA LEU A 45 -8.42 7.22 -0.09
C LEU A 45 -9.35 6.42 0.83
N TYR A 46 -9.14 6.47 2.14
CA TYR A 46 -10.04 5.85 3.11
C TYR A 46 -11.45 6.45 3.03
N GLU A 47 -11.57 7.77 2.99
CA GLU A 47 -12.86 8.44 2.88
C GLU A 47 -13.61 8.02 1.62
N PHE A 48 -12.88 7.88 0.52
CA PHE A 48 -13.46 7.55 -0.78
C PHE A 48 -13.85 6.08 -0.91
N ARG A 49 -13.02 5.16 -0.40
CA ARG A 49 -13.14 3.74 -0.69
C ARG A 49 -13.47 2.85 0.50
N ARG A 50 -13.19 3.30 1.72
CA ARG A 50 -13.27 2.42 2.90
C ARG A 50 -14.02 3.06 4.07
N PRO A 51 -15.29 3.39 3.87
CA PRO A 51 -16.07 3.94 4.99
C PRO A 51 -16.18 2.98 6.17
N SER A 52 -16.06 1.67 5.93
CA SER A 52 -16.03 0.66 6.99
C SER A 52 -14.75 0.67 7.83
N GLY A 53 -13.74 1.42 7.43
CA GLY A 53 -12.46 1.50 8.13
C GLY A 53 -11.54 0.30 7.94
N ARG A 54 -11.83 -0.58 6.97
CA ARG A 54 -10.94 -1.72 6.68
C ARG A 54 -9.61 -1.23 6.15
N PRO A 55 -8.47 -1.71 6.67
CA PRO A 55 -7.16 -1.24 6.23
C PRO A 55 -6.85 -1.65 4.79
N PHE A 56 -6.04 -0.83 4.12
CA PHE A 56 -5.55 -1.11 2.79
C PHE A 56 -4.34 -2.05 2.84
N ILE A 57 -4.10 -2.71 1.72
CA ILE A 57 -2.87 -3.47 1.50
C ILE A 57 -1.80 -2.50 1.01
N VAL A 58 -0.61 -2.56 1.61
CA VAL A 58 0.53 -1.77 1.17
C VAL A 58 1.33 -2.60 0.15
N LEU A 59 1.48 -2.05 -1.04
CA LEU A 59 2.28 -2.67 -2.09
C LEU A 59 3.74 -2.25 -1.95
N ILE A 60 4.65 -3.20 -2.07
CA ILE A 60 6.08 -2.96 -2.02
C ILE A 60 6.73 -3.49 -3.31
N PRO A 61 7.80 -2.85 -3.80
CA PRO A 61 8.42 -3.26 -5.07
C PRO A 61 9.15 -4.59 -4.98
N ASP A 62 9.72 -4.93 -3.83
CA ASP A 62 10.49 -6.15 -3.64
C ASP A 62 10.27 -6.70 -2.24
N VAL A 63 10.51 -8.01 -2.07
CA VAL A 63 10.39 -8.71 -0.80
C VAL A 63 11.23 -8.05 0.29
N GLU A 64 12.44 -7.61 -0.06
CA GLU A 64 13.37 -6.99 0.87
C GLU A 64 12.86 -5.67 1.45
N ASP A 65 11.98 -4.98 0.73
CA ASP A 65 11.39 -3.74 1.22
C ASP A 65 10.52 -3.93 2.47
N ALA A 66 10.08 -5.17 2.72
CA ALA A 66 9.36 -5.49 3.95
C ALA A 66 10.18 -5.21 5.20
N LEU A 67 11.51 -5.29 5.10
CA LEU A 67 12.42 -5.00 6.22
C LEU A 67 12.46 -3.52 6.59
N ASN A 68 11.99 -2.64 5.71
CA ASN A 68 11.93 -1.21 5.97
C ASN A 68 10.74 -0.83 6.85
N PHE A 69 9.82 -1.76 7.08
CA PHE A 69 8.67 -1.55 7.94
C PHE A 69 8.94 -2.11 9.33
N ASP A 70 8.47 -1.42 10.34
CA ASP A 70 8.57 -1.89 11.72
C ASP A 70 7.48 -2.92 12.01
N ILE A 71 7.73 -4.14 11.57
CA ILE A 71 6.81 -5.28 11.69
C ILE A 71 7.56 -6.47 12.29
N ARG A 72 6.79 -7.38 12.87
CA ARG A 72 7.33 -8.65 13.31
C ARG A 72 7.36 -9.61 12.11
N MET A 73 8.56 -10.02 11.70
CA MET A 73 8.74 -10.90 10.55
C MET A 73 8.72 -12.36 11.01
N PRO A 74 7.66 -13.12 10.70
CA PRO A 74 7.62 -14.53 11.03
C PRO A 74 8.49 -15.33 10.04
N ARG A 75 8.77 -16.58 10.42
CA ARG A 75 9.63 -17.49 9.66
C ARG A 75 9.21 -17.65 8.20
N LEU A 76 7.91 -17.70 7.92
CA LEU A 76 7.38 -17.89 6.57
C LEU A 76 7.07 -16.59 5.85
N GLY A 77 7.34 -15.43 6.47
CA GLY A 77 6.99 -14.13 5.90
C GLY A 77 7.62 -13.86 4.54
N PHE A 78 8.92 -14.00 4.42
CA PHE A 78 9.62 -13.80 3.14
C PHE A 78 9.20 -14.80 2.06
N PRO A 79 9.17 -16.10 2.33
CA PRO A 79 8.73 -17.06 1.32
C PRO A 79 7.32 -16.79 0.79
N LEU A 80 6.39 -16.44 1.65
CA LEU A 80 5.02 -16.15 1.24
C LEU A 80 4.94 -14.86 0.42
N LEU A 81 5.65 -13.81 0.83
CA LEU A 81 5.71 -12.56 0.05
C LEU A 81 6.30 -12.78 -1.34
N SER A 82 7.34 -13.60 -1.44
CA SER A 82 7.99 -13.87 -2.73
C SER A 82 7.09 -14.62 -3.71
N LEU A 83 6.04 -15.28 -3.22
CA LEU A 83 5.04 -15.93 -4.05
C LEU A 83 3.93 -14.98 -4.53
N GLY A 84 4.01 -13.69 -4.20
CA GLY A 84 2.98 -12.72 -4.56
C GLY A 84 1.73 -12.80 -3.69
N ILE A 85 1.83 -13.44 -2.53
CA ILE A 85 0.73 -13.59 -1.59
C ILE A 85 0.67 -12.38 -0.67
N THR A 86 -0.53 -11.87 -0.39
CA THR A 86 -0.73 -10.86 0.63
C THR A 86 -0.52 -11.46 2.01
N VAL A 87 0.40 -10.90 2.79
CA VAL A 87 0.70 -11.39 4.13
C VAL A 87 0.37 -10.30 5.14
N ILE A 88 -0.32 -10.69 6.21
CA ILE A 88 -0.68 -9.77 7.30
C ILE A 88 0.33 -9.95 8.42
N PHE A 89 1.05 -8.85 8.74
CA PHE A 89 2.07 -8.84 9.77
C PHE A 89 1.59 -8.09 11.00
N GLN A 90 2.06 -8.50 12.16
CA GLN A 90 1.87 -7.73 13.38
C GLN A 90 2.76 -6.50 13.31
N LYS A 91 2.18 -5.30 13.39
CA LYS A 91 2.95 -4.06 13.34
C LYS A 91 3.48 -3.68 14.71
N ARG A 92 4.56 -2.91 14.71
CA ARG A 92 5.11 -2.28 15.89
C ARG A 92 4.73 -0.80 15.94
N THR A 93 5.18 -0.10 16.95
CA THR A 93 4.72 1.26 17.28
C THR A 93 5.11 2.34 16.28
N THR A 94 6.16 2.16 15.49
CA THR A 94 6.61 3.17 14.53
C THR A 94 5.77 3.24 13.26
N ILE A 95 4.91 2.24 13.00
CA ILE A 95 4.00 2.29 11.86
C ILE A 95 2.89 3.32 12.15
N PRO A 96 2.71 4.34 11.28
CA PRO A 96 1.71 5.37 11.53
C PRO A 96 0.29 4.79 11.58
N THR A 97 -0.50 5.28 12.52
CA THR A 97 -1.90 4.85 12.69
C THR A 97 -2.79 5.20 11.51
N TYR A 98 -2.48 6.30 10.78
CA TYR A 98 -3.28 6.66 9.61
C TYR A 98 -3.25 5.56 8.54
N LEU A 99 -2.14 4.82 8.44
CA LEU A 99 -1.96 3.80 7.41
C LEU A 99 -2.79 2.56 7.69
N THR A 100 -2.95 2.19 8.95
CA THR A 100 -3.60 0.95 9.37
C THR A 100 -4.96 1.15 10.06
N ARG A 101 -5.44 2.38 10.18
CA ARG A 101 -6.72 2.72 10.81
C ARG A 101 -6.84 2.12 12.22
N TRP A 102 -5.79 2.28 13.02
CA TRP A 102 -5.73 1.79 14.41
C TRP A 102 -5.65 0.27 14.55
N ARG A 103 -5.55 -0.47 13.47
CA ARG A 103 -5.35 -1.91 13.51
C ARG A 103 -3.94 -2.23 13.99
N LYS A 104 -3.79 -3.40 14.66
CA LYS A 104 -2.49 -3.87 15.15
C LYS A 104 -1.72 -4.65 14.08
N SER A 105 -2.21 -4.69 12.87
CA SER A 105 -1.63 -5.43 11.78
C SER A 105 -1.42 -4.57 10.55
N LEU A 106 -0.48 -4.96 9.71
CA LEU A 106 -0.18 -4.34 8.43
C LEU A 106 -0.14 -5.42 7.36
N ALA A 107 -0.90 -5.25 6.29
CA ALA A 107 -0.89 -6.16 5.16
C ALA A 107 0.08 -5.66 4.09
N LEU A 108 1.01 -6.51 3.68
CA LEU A 108 1.98 -6.23 2.62
C LEU A 108 1.82 -7.20 1.47
N ARG A 109 2.11 -6.72 0.26
CA ARG A 109 2.15 -7.53 -0.94
C ARG A 109 3.22 -7.00 -1.89
N VAL A 110 3.95 -7.91 -2.52
CA VAL A 110 4.93 -7.59 -3.55
C VAL A 110 4.28 -7.46 -4.92
#